data_026ee4e0733299d8ffdf58df3b797dca
#
_entry.id   026ee4e0733299d8ffdf58df3b797dca
#
_cell.length_a   1.000
_cell.length_b   1.000
_cell.length_c   1.000
_cell.angle_alpha   90.00
_cell.angle_beta   90.00
_cell.angle_gamma   90.00
#
_symmetry.space_group_name_H-M   'P 1'
#
loop_
_entity.id
_entity.type
_entity.pdbx_description
1 polymer ?
#
loop_
_entity_poly.entity_id
_entity_poly.type
_entity_poly.pdbx_seq_one_letter_code
_entity_poly.pdbx_strand_id
1 'polypeptide(L)'
;MFSFLLLSCVAFDVYEDFLTYKSGVYRHTTGGYLGGHAVRLLGWGVENGTPYWLVANSWNEDWGDRGYFKILRGVDECGFEDDIVAGLP
;
A
#
# COMPACT_ATOMS: atom_id res chain seq x y z
N MET A 1 -1.53 19.16 1.86
CA MET A 1 -1.65 18.34 1.01
C MET A 1 -1.90 17.00 1.33
N PHE A 2 -1.14 16.28 1.95
CA PHE A 2 -1.63 15.04 2.26
C PHE A 2 -2.36 14.91 3.55
N SER A 3 -2.70 15.96 4.25
CA SER A 3 -3.42 15.84 5.50
C SER A 3 -4.77 15.16 5.35
N PHE A 4 -5.42 15.29 4.21
CA PHE A 4 -6.66 14.57 4.00
C PHE A 4 -6.41 13.09 3.91
N LEU A 5 -5.33 12.69 3.25
CA LEU A 5 -5.05 11.29 3.00
C LEU A 5 -4.55 10.58 4.25
N LEU A 6 -3.99 11.32 5.20
CA LEU A 6 -3.50 10.71 6.42
C LEU A 6 -4.57 9.97 7.20
N LEU A 7 -5.82 10.37 7.00
CA LEU A 7 -6.93 9.74 7.70
C LEU A 7 -7.67 8.72 6.86
N SER A 8 -7.21 8.50 5.63
CA SER A 8 -7.91 7.61 4.71
C SER A 8 -7.57 6.17 4.97
N CYS A 9 -8.58 5.34 5.09
CA CYS A 9 -8.41 3.89 5.14
C CYS A 9 -8.63 3.37 3.74
N VAL A 10 -7.73 2.53 3.27
CA VAL A 10 -7.77 1.98 1.93
C VAL A 10 -7.74 0.46 2.02
N ALA A 11 -8.64 -0.21 1.32
CA ALA A 11 -8.63 -1.66 1.26
C ALA A 11 -7.96 -2.09 -0.05
N PHE A 12 -7.21 -3.16 0.01
CA PHE A 12 -6.56 -3.70 -1.18
C PHE A 12 -6.43 -5.20 -1.07
N ASP A 13 -6.11 -5.84 -2.18
CA ASP A 13 -5.98 -7.28 -2.25
C ASP A 13 -4.60 -7.71 -1.79
N VAL A 14 -4.54 -8.62 -0.83
CA VAL A 14 -3.28 -9.14 -0.30
C VAL A 14 -2.99 -10.49 -0.95
N TYR A 15 -1.75 -10.64 -1.41
CA TYR A 15 -1.24 -11.88 -1.97
C TYR A 15 -0.09 -12.37 -1.09
N GLU A 16 0.29 -13.62 -1.27
CA GLU A 16 1.29 -14.24 -0.40
C GLU A 16 2.61 -13.49 -0.36
N ASP A 17 3.05 -12.92 -1.49
CA ASP A 17 4.33 -12.23 -1.52
C ASP A 17 4.33 -10.91 -0.74
N PHE A 18 3.15 -10.40 -0.38
CA PHE A 18 3.08 -9.20 0.45
C PHE A 18 3.55 -9.51 1.87
N LEU A 19 3.32 -10.73 2.34
CA LEU A 19 3.66 -11.10 3.73
C LEU A 19 5.15 -10.99 4.02
N THR A 20 5.99 -11.17 3.01
CA THR A 20 7.43 -11.15 3.18
C THR A 20 8.08 -9.85 2.71
N TYR A 21 7.26 -8.83 2.44
CA TYR A 21 7.78 -7.52 2.03
C TYR A 21 8.71 -6.97 3.12
N LYS A 22 9.82 -6.36 2.71
CA LYS A 22 10.78 -5.76 3.63
C LYS A 22 11.03 -4.29 3.34
N SER A 23 11.20 -3.93 2.07
CA SER A 23 11.53 -2.56 1.71
C SER A 23 11.28 -2.35 0.22
N GLY A 24 11.43 -1.10 -0.22
CA GLY A 24 11.24 -0.76 -1.62
C GLY A 24 9.78 -0.60 -1.96
N VAL A 25 9.47 -0.56 -3.26
CA VAL A 25 8.10 -0.39 -3.73
C VAL A 25 7.52 -1.76 -4.07
N TYR A 26 6.49 -2.15 -3.31
CA TYR A 26 5.85 -3.47 -3.49
C TYR A 26 5.07 -3.52 -4.78
N ARG A 27 5.17 -4.66 -5.45
CA ARG A 27 4.40 -5.00 -6.62
C ARG A 27 4.18 -6.50 -6.56
N HIS A 28 2.94 -6.93 -6.72
CA HIS A 28 2.64 -8.36 -6.68
C HIS A 28 3.25 -9.07 -7.88
N THR A 29 4.01 -10.13 -7.63
CA THR A 29 4.61 -10.92 -8.69
C THR A 29 4.36 -12.41 -8.55
N THR A 30 4.11 -12.90 -7.33
CA THR A 30 3.96 -14.33 -7.12
C THR A 30 3.12 -14.59 -5.88
N GLY A 31 2.55 -15.76 -5.81
CA GLY A 31 1.78 -16.18 -4.65
C GLY A 31 0.28 -16.03 -4.87
N GLY A 32 -0.49 -16.75 -4.08
CA GLY A 32 -1.94 -16.76 -4.18
C GLY A 32 -2.61 -15.66 -3.41
N TYR A 33 -3.86 -15.38 -3.78
CA TYR A 33 -4.68 -14.37 -3.14
C TYR A 33 -5.06 -14.80 -1.73
N LEU A 34 -4.92 -13.90 -0.77
CA LEU A 34 -5.22 -14.20 0.64
C LEU A 34 -6.46 -13.47 1.16
N GLY A 35 -6.90 -12.41 0.50
CA GLY A 35 -8.07 -11.66 0.95
C GLY A 35 -7.83 -10.18 0.93
N GLY A 36 -8.85 -9.42 1.29
CA GLY A 36 -8.76 -7.98 1.39
C GLY A 36 -8.21 -7.56 2.74
N HIS A 37 -7.61 -6.36 2.78
CA HIS A 37 -7.01 -5.86 4.00
C HIS A 37 -7.08 -4.33 3.99
N ALA A 38 -7.47 -3.75 5.11
CA ALA A 38 -7.60 -2.31 5.22
C ALA A 38 -6.34 -1.73 5.88
N VAL A 39 -5.81 -0.66 5.31
CA VAL A 39 -4.60 0.00 5.78
C VAL A 39 -4.83 1.50 5.76
N ARG A 40 -3.84 2.26 6.24
CA ARG A 40 -3.94 3.71 6.28
C ARG A 40 -2.99 4.34 5.28
N LEU A 41 -3.54 5.10 4.35
CA LEU A 41 -2.74 5.83 3.38
C LEU A 41 -2.15 7.07 4.02
N LEU A 42 -0.84 7.24 3.93
CA LEU A 42 -0.12 8.36 4.55
C LEU A 42 0.33 9.40 3.53
N GLY A 43 0.66 9.00 2.32
CA GLY A 43 1.18 9.94 1.35
C GLY A 43 1.66 9.23 0.11
N TRP A 44 2.52 9.89 -0.65
CA TRP A 44 3.03 9.32 -1.89
C TRP A 44 4.41 9.90 -2.20
N GLY A 45 5.09 9.31 -3.17
CA GLY A 45 6.39 9.79 -3.58
C GLY A 45 6.89 9.02 -4.80
N VAL A 46 8.18 9.18 -5.05
CA VAL A 46 8.86 8.50 -6.14
C VAL A 46 10.20 7.99 -5.59
N GLU A 47 10.48 6.72 -5.81
CA GLU A 47 11.74 6.11 -5.37
C GLU A 47 12.43 5.52 -6.59
N ASN A 48 13.62 6.01 -6.91
CA ASN A 48 14.37 5.55 -8.09
C ASN A 48 13.52 5.54 -9.35
N GLY A 49 12.71 6.59 -9.53
CA GLY A 49 11.87 6.71 -10.70
C GLY A 49 10.56 5.95 -10.63
N THR A 50 10.30 5.23 -9.55
CA THR A 50 9.09 4.44 -9.40
C THR A 50 8.11 5.15 -8.46
N PRO A 51 6.92 5.52 -8.95
CA PRO A 51 5.95 6.18 -8.09
C PRO A 51 5.31 5.20 -7.11
N TYR A 52 5.03 5.67 -5.91
CA TYR A 52 4.45 4.81 -4.88
C TYR A 52 3.48 5.57 -3.98
N TRP A 53 2.67 4.79 -3.25
CA TRP A 53 1.89 5.28 -2.12
C TRP A 53 2.61 4.83 -0.87
N LEU A 54 2.71 5.72 0.13
CA LEU A 54 3.28 5.37 1.43
C LEU A 54 2.13 5.01 2.35
N VAL A 55 2.21 3.85 2.99
CA VAL A 55 1.09 3.26 3.70
C VAL A 55 1.52 2.70 5.06
N ALA A 56 0.67 2.88 6.05
CA ALA A 56 0.88 2.26 7.37
C ALA A 56 0.03 1.00 7.44
N ASN A 57 0.69 -0.13 7.71
CA ASN A 57 -0.01 -1.38 7.92
C ASN A 57 -0.45 -1.46 9.38
N SER A 58 -1.46 -2.29 9.65
CA SER A 58 -1.95 -2.48 11.02
C SER A 58 -1.30 -3.67 11.71
N TRP A 59 -0.31 -4.28 11.08
CA TRP A 59 0.47 -5.34 11.68
C TRP A 59 1.54 -4.70 12.56
N ASN A 60 2.41 -5.45 13.20
CA ASN A 60 3.37 -4.85 14.13
C ASN A 60 4.57 -4.24 13.40
N GLU A 61 5.44 -3.57 14.16
CA GLU A 61 6.60 -2.88 13.61
C GLU A 61 7.66 -3.83 13.05
N ASP A 62 7.57 -5.11 13.39
CA ASP A 62 8.53 -6.09 12.89
C ASP A 62 8.23 -6.49 11.45
N TRP A 63 7.03 -6.17 10.98
CA TRP A 63 6.65 -6.47 9.60
C TRP A 63 7.05 -5.33 8.68
N GLY A 64 7.54 -5.70 7.49
CA GLY A 64 7.83 -4.73 6.45
C GLY A 64 8.92 -3.77 6.85
N ASP A 65 8.74 -2.50 6.48
CA ASP A 65 9.68 -1.44 6.79
C ASP A 65 9.17 -0.71 8.03
N ARG A 66 9.44 -1.27 9.20
CA ARG A 66 9.00 -0.74 10.50
C ARG A 66 7.48 -0.57 10.57
N GLY A 67 6.75 -1.50 9.98
CA GLY A 67 5.29 -1.45 9.97
C GLY A 67 4.71 -0.71 8.80
N TYR A 68 5.54 -0.12 7.94
CA TYR A 68 5.09 0.64 6.78
C TYR A 68 5.42 -0.11 5.50
N PHE A 69 4.77 0.30 4.41
CA PHE A 69 5.15 -0.21 3.10
C PHE A 69 4.88 0.85 2.04
N LYS A 70 5.52 0.68 0.89
CA LYS A 70 5.28 1.48 -0.29
C LYS A 70 4.70 0.54 -1.32
N ILE A 71 3.66 0.97 -2.02
CA ILE A 71 3.05 0.15 -3.06
C ILE A 71 2.99 0.95 -4.35
N LEU A 72 3.23 0.29 -5.46
CA LEU A 72 3.30 0.93 -6.78
C LEU A 72 2.04 1.76 -7.04
N ARG A 73 2.23 3.00 -7.50
CA ARG A 73 1.16 3.96 -7.72
C ARG A 73 0.95 4.18 -9.21
N GLY A 74 -0.31 4.36 -9.60
CA GLY A 74 -0.65 4.75 -10.96
C GLY A 74 -1.17 3.63 -11.83
N VAL A 75 -1.15 2.39 -11.36
CA VAL A 75 -1.60 1.24 -12.14
C VAL A 75 -2.62 0.38 -11.40
N ASP A 76 -3.17 0.92 -10.31
CA ASP A 76 -4.16 0.20 -9.50
C ASP A 76 -3.61 -1.15 -9.00
N GLU A 77 -2.38 -1.13 -8.51
CA GLU A 77 -1.73 -2.34 -8.02
C GLU A 77 -2.56 -2.97 -6.90
N CYS A 78 -2.92 -4.24 -7.04
CA CYS A 78 -3.73 -4.98 -6.05
C CYS A 78 -5.06 -4.27 -5.73
N GLY A 79 -5.59 -3.51 -6.65
CA GLY A 79 -6.85 -2.78 -6.45
C GLY A 79 -6.74 -1.62 -5.48
N PHE A 80 -5.53 -1.23 -5.13
CA PHE A 80 -5.30 -0.21 -4.11
C PHE A 80 -5.96 1.13 -4.45
N GLU A 81 -5.89 1.52 -5.72
CA GLU A 81 -6.40 2.83 -6.14
C GLU A 81 -7.90 2.88 -6.36
N ASP A 82 -8.55 1.72 -6.45
CA ASP A 82 -10.00 1.69 -6.57
C ASP A 82 -10.66 2.40 -5.40
N ASP A 83 -10.18 2.12 -4.20
CA ASP A 83 -10.74 2.69 -2.99
C ASP A 83 -10.36 4.16 -2.84
N ILE A 84 -9.15 4.51 -3.26
CA ILE A 84 -8.69 5.89 -3.18
C ILE A 84 -9.56 6.79 -4.04
N VAL A 85 -9.80 6.38 -5.28
CA VAL A 85 -10.56 7.20 -6.21
C VAL A 85 -11.98 7.43 -5.68
N ALA A 86 -12.59 6.40 -5.11
CA ALA A 86 -13.94 6.52 -4.57
C ALA A 86 -13.98 7.35 -3.29
N GLY A 87 -12.89 7.36 -2.53
CA GLY A 87 -12.86 8.03 -1.24
C GLY A 87 -12.32 9.45 -1.24
N LEU A 88 -11.79 9.93 -2.36
CA LEU A 88 -11.25 11.28 -2.40
C LEU A 88 -12.36 12.30 -2.57
N PRO A 89 -12.27 13.42 -1.86
CA PRO A 89 -13.27 14.47 -1.94
C PRO A 89 -13.27 15.17 -3.29
#